data_ef526d896aaa22e05cff500868f8cbca
#
_entry.id   ef526d896aaa22e05cff500868f8cbca
#
_cell.length_a   1.000
_cell.length_b   1.000
_cell.length_c   1.000
_cell.angle_alpha   90.00
_cell.angle_beta   90.00
_cell.angle_gamma   90.00
#
_symmetry.space_group_name_H-M   'P 1'
#
loop_
_entity.id
_entity.type
_entity.pdbx_description
1 polymer ?
#
loop_
_entity_poly.entity_id
_entity_poly.type
_entity_poly.pdbx_seq_one_letter_code
_entity_poly.pdbx_strand_id
1 'polypeptide(L)'
;MDIKKLMQEMVTRDASDLFFRAGGIPRLRIDGKVVPMDTRVLSIEDVMFATEQLANTKQCEVFRNKLDVDFAVYLAEFNRRFRVSIFTQRNWPSIVIRNV
;
A
#
# COMPACT_ATOMS: atom_id res chain seq x y z
N MET A 1 -5.71 9.95 4.83
CA MET A 1 -4.88 9.79 3.61
C MET A 1 -5.53 8.74 2.73
N ASP A 2 -5.79 9.05 1.49
CA ASP A 2 -6.44 8.13 0.57
C ASP A 2 -5.38 7.39 -0.26
N ILE A 3 -5.22 6.10 0.00
CA ILE A 3 -4.23 5.27 -0.70
C ILE A 3 -4.48 5.24 -2.21
N LYS A 4 -5.73 5.34 -2.64
CA LYS A 4 -6.03 5.26 -4.08
C LYS A 4 -5.55 6.48 -4.85
N LYS A 5 -5.47 7.65 -4.19
CA LYS A 5 -4.83 8.83 -4.81
C LYS A 5 -3.35 8.60 -5.03
N LEU A 6 -2.68 7.96 -4.08
CA LEU A 6 -1.26 7.63 -4.22
C LEU A 6 -1.06 6.55 -5.28
N MET A 7 -1.97 5.59 -5.38
CA MET A 7 -1.93 4.58 -6.44
C MET A 7 -2.14 5.21 -7.81
N GLN A 8 -2.97 6.25 -7.92
CA GLN A 8 -3.12 6.98 -9.17
C GLN A 8 -1.79 7.62 -9.58
N GLU A 9 -1.07 8.20 -8.64
CA GLU A 9 0.25 8.77 -8.92
C GLU A 9 1.24 7.68 -9.32
N MET A 10 1.20 6.53 -8.63
CA MET A 10 2.00 5.36 -8.98
C MET A 10 1.80 4.95 -10.44
N VAL A 11 0.54 4.88 -10.87
CA VAL A 11 0.19 4.51 -12.25
C VAL A 11 0.65 5.59 -13.23
N THR A 12 0.37 6.85 -12.92
CA THR A 12 0.72 7.99 -13.78
C THR A 12 2.22 8.10 -14.00
N ARG A 13 3.02 7.84 -12.95
CA ARG A 13 4.48 7.93 -13.01
C ARG A 13 5.14 6.60 -13.41
N ASP A 14 4.33 5.59 -13.73
CA ASP A 14 4.82 4.26 -14.11
C ASP A 14 5.79 3.67 -13.07
N ALA A 15 5.43 3.81 -11.80
CA ALA A 15 6.21 3.25 -10.70
C ALA A 15 5.94 1.76 -10.56
N SER A 16 6.96 1.00 -10.21
CA SER A 16 6.82 -0.45 -10.01
C SER A 16 6.26 -0.79 -8.64
N ASP A 17 6.55 0.02 -7.64
CA ASP A 17 6.16 -0.25 -6.25
C ASP A 17 5.73 1.03 -5.55
N LEU A 18 4.80 0.88 -4.61
CA LEU A 18 4.40 1.94 -3.68
C LEU A 18 4.63 1.40 -2.27
N PHE A 19 5.39 2.15 -1.47
CA PHE A 19 5.69 1.82 -0.07
C PHE A 19 4.87 2.74 0.83
N PHE A 20 4.02 2.16 1.66
CA PHE A 20 3.05 2.88 2.49
C PHE A 20 3.19 2.37 3.93
N ARG A 21 4.14 2.95 4.67
CA ARG A 21 4.54 2.48 5.98
C ARG A 21 4.19 3.49 7.06
N ALA A 22 3.61 3.03 8.17
CA ALA A 22 3.37 3.89 9.33
C ALA A 22 4.70 4.40 9.88
N GLY A 23 4.74 5.67 10.23
CA GLY A 23 5.94 6.32 10.74
C GLY A 23 6.87 6.87 9.67
N GLY A 24 6.55 6.69 8.38
CA GLY A 24 7.35 7.19 7.28
C GLY A 24 6.52 7.93 6.26
N ILE A 25 7.21 8.59 5.33
CA ILE A 25 6.59 9.23 4.18
C ILE A 25 6.40 8.15 3.10
N PRO A 26 5.24 8.11 2.41
CA PRO A 26 5.06 7.19 1.30
C PRO A 26 6.14 7.39 0.23
N ARG A 27 6.55 6.30 -0.41
CA ARG A 27 7.59 6.31 -1.43
C ARG A 27 7.18 5.48 -2.63
N LEU A 28 7.70 5.87 -3.79
CA LEU A 28 7.53 5.11 -5.03
C LEU A 28 8.88 4.58 -5.48
N ARG A 29 8.88 3.41 -6.12
CA ARG A 29 10.05 2.95 -6.86
C ARG A 29 9.84 3.24 -8.34
N ILE A 30 10.69 4.07 -8.92
CA ILE A 30 10.62 4.47 -10.32
C ILE A 30 11.97 4.19 -10.95
N ASP A 31 11.99 3.36 -12.00
CA ASP A 31 13.23 2.97 -12.69
C ASP A 31 14.29 2.46 -11.70
N GLY A 32 13.85 1.65 -10.73
CA GLY A 32 14.73 1.07 -9.72
C GLY A 32 15.12 1.99 -8.59
N LYS A 33 14.74 3.26 -8.63
CA LYS A 33 15.08 4.24 -7.59
C LYS A 33 13.87 4.53 -6.71
N VAL A 34 14.09 4.56 -5.40
CA VAL A 34 13.05 4.88 -4.42
C VAL A 34 13.04 6.39 -4.21
N VAL A 35 11.89 7.01 -4.45
CA VAL A 35 11.72 8.46 -4.32
C VAL A 35 10.55 8.75 -3.37
N PRO A 36 10.67 9.78 -2.50
CA PRO A 36 9.56 10.14 -1.61
C PRO A 36 8.44 10.81 -2.39
N MET A 37 7.22 10.59 -1.93
CA MET A 37 6.06 11.31 -2.44
C MET A 37 5.89 12.60 -1.66
N ASP A 38 5.25 13.59 -2.28
CA ASP A 38 4.99 14.88 -1.65
C ASP A 38 3.76 14.79 -0.77
N THR A 39 3.95 14.27 0.44
CA THR A 39 2.88 14.08 1.40
C THR A 39 3.44 14.02 2.81
N ARG A 40 2.56 13.89 3.80
CA ARG A 40 2.95 13.86 5.21
C ARG A 40 3.39 12.47 5.66
N VAL A 41 4.00 12.40 6.83
CA VAL A 41 4.30 11.13 7.50
C VAL A 41 3.00 10.40 7.80
N LEU A 42 2.98 9.10 7.56
CA LEU A 42 1.80 8.27 7.77
C LEU A 42 1.67 7.86 9.23
N SER A 43 0.44 7.87 9.73
CA SER A 43 0.11 7.32 11.04
C SER A 43 -0.26 5.84 10.92
N ILE A 44 -0.36 5.16 12.06
CA ILE A 44 -0.87 3.79 12.09
C ILE A 44 -2.29 3.75 11.52
N GLU A 45 -3.12 4.74 11.89
CA GLU A 45 -4.50 4.84 11.42
C GLU A 45 -4.57 5.00 9.91
N ASP A 46 -3.64 5.74 9.30
CA ASP A 46 -3.57 5.87 7.85
C ASP A 46 -3.39 4.51 7.18
N VAL A 47 -2.48 3.70 7.72
CA VAL A 47 -2.19 2.38 7.14
C VAL A 47 -3.36 1.42 7.38
N MET A 48 -3.98 1.46 8.55
CA MET A 48 -5.14 0.62 8.84
C MET A 48 -6.33 0.98 7.97
N PHE A 49 -6.56 2.26 7.73
CA PHE A 49 -7.61 2.72 6.82
C PHE A 49 -7.35 2.24 5.39
N ALA A 50 -6.11 2.37 4.92
CA ALA A 50 -5.72 1.88 3.60
C ALA A 50 -5.91 0.36 3.48
N THR A 51 -5.61 -0.38 4.53
CA THR A 51 -5.82 -1.82 4.58
C THR A 51 -7.30 -2.14 4.33
N GLU A 52 -8.21 -1.43 4.99
CA GLU A 52 -9.64 -1.63 4.82
C GLU A 52 -10.12 -1.27 3.40
N GLN A 53 -9.46 -0.34 2.74
CA GLN A 53 -9.79 0.03 1.37
C GLN A 53 -9.35 -1.02 0.35
N LEU A 54 -8.27 -1.75 0.62
CA LEU A 54 -7.68 -2.68 -0.34
C LEU A 54 -8.06 -4.13 -0.08
N ALA A 55 -8.17 -4.53 1.19
CA ALA A 55 -8.40 -5.90 1.59
C ALA A 55 -9.89 -6.16 1.84
N ASN A 56 -10.35 -7.36 1.51
CA ASN A 56 -11.71 -7.77 1.86
C ASN A 56 -11.77 -8.16 3.34
N THR A 57 -12.96 -8.48 3.83
CA THR A 57 -13.19 -8.81 5.25
C THR A 57 -12.33 -9.98 5.70
N LYS A 58 -12.23 -11.02 4.88
CA LYS A 58 -11.44 -12.22 5.22
C LYS A 58 -9.94 -11.90 5.28
N GLN A 59 -9.45 -11.10 4.34
CA GLN A 59 -8.05 -10.69 4.31
C GLN A 59 -7.70 -9.80 5.50
N CYS A 60 -8.59 -8.90 5.88
CA CYS A 60 -8.41 -8.07 7.08
C CYS A 60 -8.35 -8.94 8.33
N GLU A 61 -9.18 -9.99 8.41
CA GLU A 61 -9.18 -10.91 9.53
C GLU A 61 -7.87 -11.71 9.60
N VAL A 62 -7.37 -12.17 8.45
CA VAL A 62 -6.07 -12.86 8.38
C VAL A 62 -4.96 -11.93 8.89
N PHE A 63 -4.97 -10.67 8.46
CA PHE A 63 -3.96 -9.72 8.90
C PHE A 63 -4.02 -9.49 10.42
N ARG A 64 -5.23 -9.34 10.98
CA ARG A 64 -5.37 -9.15 12.44
C ARG A 64 -4.82 -10.33 13.23
N ASN A 65 -4.97 -11.56 12.72
CA ASN A 65 -4.57 -12.76 13.44
C ASN A 65 -3.11 -13.12 13.21
N LYS A 66 -2.59 -12.94 12.01
CA LYS A 66 -1.24 -13.38 11.62
C LYS A 66 -0.25 -12.24 11.45
N LEU A 67 -0.71 -10.99 11.47
CA LEU A 67 0.09 -9.78 11.30
C LEU A 67 0.76 -9.67 9.93
N ASP A 68 0.36 -10.49 8.98
CA ASP A 68 0.71 -10.35 7.57
C ASP A 68 -0.35 -10.97 6.67
N VAL A 69 -0.47 -10.46 5.47
CA VAL A 69 -1.34 -11.01 4.44
C VAL A 69 -0.85 -10.53 3.08
N ASP A 70 -0.87 -11.44 2.10
CA ASP A 70 -0.53 -11.15 0.71
C ASP A 70 -1.71 -11.51 -0.18
N PHE A 71 -2.02 -10.65 -1.14
CA PHE A 71 -3.09 -10.95 -2.08
C PHE A 71 -2.91 -10.15 -3.36
N ALA A 72 -3.57 -10.60 -4.42
CA ALA A 72 -3.69 -9.84 -5.67
C ALA A 72 -5.07 -9.22 -5.72
N VAL A 73 -5.17 -8.02 -6.25
CA VAL A 73 -6.44 -7.32 -6.40
C VAL A 73 -6.50 -6.66 -7.78
N TYR A 74 -7.66 -6.77 -8.44
CA TYR A 74 -7.93 -6.02 -9.65
C TYR A 74 -8.74 -4.79 -9.26
N LEU A 75 -8.24 -3.61 -9.63
CA LEU A 75 -8.95 -2.36 -9.37
C LEU A 75 -9.44 -1.78 -10.69
N ALA A 76 -10.77 -1.79 -10.85
CA ALA A 76 -11.40 -1.36 -12.10
C ALA A 76 -11.10 0.11 -12.43
N GLU A 77 -10.97 0.96 -11.42
CA GLU A 77 -10.67 2.38 -11.61
C GLU A 77 -9.33 2.62 -12.29
N PHE A 78 -8.38 1.67 -12.19
CA PHE A 78 -7.08 1.75 -12.85
C PHE A 78 -6.97 0.75 -14.01
N ASN A 79 -7.95 -0.12 -14.16
CA ASN A 79 -7.96 -1.21 -15.15
C ASN A 79 -6.65 -2.00 -15.11
N ARG A 80 -6.20 -2.37 -13.90
CA ARG A 80 -5.01 -3.17 -13.72
C ARG A 80 -5.02 -3.93 -12.42
N ARG A 81 -4.16 -4.94 -12.37
CA ARG A 81 -3.99 -5.81 -11.22
C ARG A 81 -2.79 -5.37 -10.42
N PHE A 82 -2.92 -5.43 -9.10
CA PHE A 82 -1.84 -5.11 -8.17
C PHE A 82 -1.62 -6.28 -7.24
N ARG A 83 -0.39 -6.44 -6.81
CA ARG A 83 -0.07 -7.33 -5.71
C ARG A 83 0.09 -6.49 -4.45
N VAL A 84 -0.60 -6.89 -3.39
CA VAL A 84 -0.61 -6.15 -2.13
C VAL A 84 -0.04 -7.03 -1.03
N SER A 85 0.95 -6.51 -0.32
CA SER A 85 1.54 -7.16 0.84
C SER A 85 1.34 -6.24 2.04
N ILE A 86 0.65 -6.74 3.08
CA ILE A 86 0.41 -5.99 4.31
C ILE A 86 1.06 -6.76 5.43
N PHE A 87 1.93 -6.10 6.21
CA PHE A 87 2.68 -6.77 7.26
C PHE A 87 2.97 -5.81 8.40
N THR A 88 3.35 -6.38 9.56
CA THR A 88 3.73 -5.61 10.74
C THR A 88 5.20 -5.85 11.02
N GLN A 89 5.94 -4.78 11.19
CA GLN A 89 7.36 -4.82 11.52
C GLN A 89 7.57 -3.92 12.73
N ARG A 90 8.05 -4.49 13.86
CA ARG A 90 8.26 -3.75 15.11
C ARG A 90 7.01 -3.00 15.57
N ASN A 91 5.85 -3.66 15.44
CA ASN A 91 4.53 -3.10 15.79
C ASN A 91 4.06 -1.96 14.87
N TRP A 92 4.75 -1.72 13.76
CA TRP A 92 4.35 -0.72 12.77
C TRP A 92 3.79 -1.41 11.53
N PRO A 93 2.53 -1.13 11.15
CA PRO A 93 1.97 -1.72 9.94
C PRO A 93 2.54 -1.07 8.69
N SER A 94 2.70 -1.87 7.65
CA SER A 94 3.22 -1.44 6.35
C SER A 94 2.44 -2.09 5.24
N ILE A 95 2.30 -1.38 4.13
CA ILE A 95 1.71 -1.91 2.90
C ILE A 95 2.73 -1.69 1.78
N VAL A 96 2.98 -2.74 1.00
CA VAL A 96 3.74 -2.63 -0.24
C VAL A 96 2.81 -3.03 -1.37
N ILE A 97 2.68 -2.16 -2.36
CA ILE A 97 1.84 -2.40 -3.54
C ILE A 97 2.74 -2.50 -4.74
N ARG A 98 2.63 -3.60 -5.47
CA ARG A 98 3.39 -3.84 -6.68
C ARG A 98 2.47 -3.78 -7.89
N ASN A 99 2.92 -3.07 -8.91
CA ASN A 99 2.24 -3.01 -10.20
C ASN A 99 2.59 -4.28 -10.98
N VAL A 100 1.57 -5.05 -11.34
CA VAL A 100 1.78 -6.32 -12.04
C VAL A 100 1.70 -6.17 -13.55
#